data_7981af7066acbc182ce27dcdcaf39726
#
_entry.id   7981af7066acbc182ce27dcdcaf39726
#
_cell.length_a   1.000
_cell.length_b   1.000
_cell.length_c   1.000
_cell.angle_alpha   90.00
_cell.angle_beta   90.00
_cell.angle_gamma   90.00
#
_symmetry.space_group_name_H-M   'P 1'
#
loop_
_entity.id
_entity.type
_entity.pdbx_description
1 polymer ?
#
loop_
_entity_poly.entity_id
_entity_poly.type
_entity_poly.pdbx_seq_one_letter_code
_entity_poly.pdbx_strand_id
1 'polypeptide(L)'
;IDVAGLWVSPGFIDAHSHAELDTEYGRDGLPFLYQGITTVVLGIDGGGGSDVAHRFQGWRTDGIGLNGILFVGHGAARRSVMGSENRAPESDEMEAMKAFVRKGMDEGAFGLSTGLFYVPGTYATTEEVIELARVAAEWEGAIYDTHDRDLGAVYQGVGYDASVEEAIRIGEESGLRVVFSHYNLQGAHNYGRGDVGAGFVNDARARGVEVWAAHHPYTATQSNLRSYTIPDWAAAGGWEEMVRRFDSPDTATLIEAETVEMLRIRGGPEKLLFSDPRPHLSGKTLAEVADAMGMSAPRAVREILRDGNAGVMNLDLYDHENTRVLAQEPWMMTCTDG
;
A
#
# COMPACT_ATOMS: atom_id res chain seq x y z
N ILE A 1 -6.21 40.39 1.98
CA ILE A 1 -6.66 39.54 3.11
C ILE A 1 -5.85 39.99 4.31
N ASP A 2 -6.52 40.36 5.42
CA ASP A 2 -5.87 40.65 6.69
C ASP A 2 -5.50 39.33 7.36
N VAL A 3 -4.22 39.11 7.63
CA VAL A 3 -3.67 37.93 8.28
C VAL A 3 -2.94 38.25 9.58
N ALA A 4 -3.23 39.41 10.18
CA ALA A 4 -2.62 39.83 11.44
C ALA A 4 -2.85 38.76 12.53
N GLY A 5 -1.75 38.27 13.12
CA GLY A 5 -1.79 37.22 14.15
C GLY A 5 -1.90 35.78 13.62
N LEU A 6 -1.88 35.58 12.30
CA LEU A 6 -1.90 34.28 11.66
C LEU A 6 -0.53 33.96 11.03
N TRP A 7 -0.28 32.66 10.83
CA TRP A 7 0.83 32.19 10.02
C TRP A 7 0.35 31.96 8.59
N VAL A 8 1.15 32.37 7.60
CA VAL A 8 0.93 32.06 6.18
C VAL A 8 2.04 31.12 5.74
N SER A 9 1.66 29.96 5.23
CA SER A 9 2.58 28.95 4.70
C SER A 9 2.20 28.57 3.28
N PRO A 10 3.11 27.96 2.50
CA PRO A 10 2.73 27.20 1.32
C PRO A 10 1.71 26.12 1.67
N GLY A 11 0.90 25.69 0.71
CA GLY A 11 0.02 24.53 0.91
C GLY A 11 0.83 23.26 1.15
N PHE A 12 0.29 22.36 1.95
CA PHE A 12 0.95 21.10 2.28
C PHE A 12 0.92 20.14 1.10
N ILE A 13 1.93 19.27 1.04
CA ILE A 13 2.03 18.14 0.12
C ILE A 13 1.73 16.88 0.94
N ASP A 14 0.69 16.14 0.52
CA ASP A 14 0.40 14.83 1.05
C ASP A 14 1.23 13.79 0.29
N ALA A 15 2.23 13.24 0.97
CA ALA A 15 3.23 12.39 0.35
C ALA A 15 2.71 10.98 0.01
N HIS A 16 1.55 10.58 0.55
CA HIS A 16 0.90 9.30 0.29
C HIS A 16 -0.62 9.45 0.42
N SER A 17 -1.32 9.38 -0.71
CA SER A 17 -2.76 9.68 -0.78
C SER A 17 -3.49 8.76 -1.75
N HIS A 18 -4.75 8.47 -1.43
CA HIS A 18 -5.71 7.78 -2.28
C HIS A 18 -6.80 8.72 -2.82
N ALA A 19 -6.54 10.02 -2.89
CA ALA A 19 -7.49 11.02 -3.37
C ALA A 19 -8.05 10.65 -4.75
N GLU A 20 -9.38 10.70 -4.88
CA GLU A 20 -10.10 10.23 -6.07
C GLU A 20 -10.35 11.38 -7.07
N LEU A 21 -9.27 12.05 -7.52
CA LEU A 21 -9.34 13.20 -8.42
C LEU A 21 -9.95 12.89 -9.81
N ASP A 22 -10.07 11.62 -10.16
CA ASP A 22 -10.66 11.17 -11.44
C ASP A 22 -12.19 11.02 -11.37
N THR A 23 -12.78 11.12 -10.18
CA THR A 23 -14.23 10.99 -9.96
C THR A 23 -14.90 12.35 -9.84
N GLU A 24 -16.18 12.43 -10.20
CA GLU A 24 -16.94 13.67 -10.12
C GLU A 24 -17.05 14.19 -8.67
N TYR A 25 -17.19 13.30 -7.70
CA TYR A 25 -17.35 13.66 -6.29
C TYR A 25 -16.01 13.95 -5.58
N GLY A 26 -14.89 13.39 -6.03
CA GLY A 26 -13.56 13.57 -5.41
C GLY A 26 -12.71 14.65 -6.08
N ARG A 27 -13.10 15.08 -7.27
CA ARG A 27 -12.31 15.96 -8.16
C ARG A 27 -11.91 17.29 -7.54
N ASP A 28 -12.76 17.90 -6.74
CA ASP A 28 -12.48 19.18 -6.09
C ASP A 28 -11.54 19.06 -4.89
N GLY A 29 -11.29 17.85 -4.37
CA GLY A 29 -10.35 17.58 -3.29
C GLY A 29 -10.67 18.28 -1.98
N LEU A 30 -11.93 18.62 -1.70
CA LEU A 30 -12.32 19.42 -0.54
C LEU A 30 -11.83 18.87 0.79
N PRO A 31 -11.86 17.55 1.08
CA PRO A 31 -11.37 17.02 2.35
C PRO A 31 -9.88 17.35 2.60
N PHE A 32 -9.08 17.40 1.54
CA PHE A 32 -7.67 17.77 1.61
C PHE A 32 -7.48 19.27 1.73
N LEU A 33 -8.19 20.05 0.91
CA LEU A 33 -8.12 21.52 0.95
C LEU A 33 -8.49 22.10 2.31
N TYR A 34 -9.49 21.54 2.99
CA TYR A 34 -9.87 21.96 4.35
C TYR A 34 -8.79 21.65 5.39
N GLN A 35 -7.84 20.79 5.08
CA GLN A 35 -6.65 20.51 5.90
C GLN A 35 -5.42 21.31 5.47
N GLY A 36 -5.55 22.18 4.46
CA GLY A 36 -4.44 22.95 3.90
C GLY A 36 -3.54 22.19 2.94
N ILE A 37 -3.95 20.97 2.52
CA ILE A 37 -3.24 20.16 1.53
C ILE A 37 -3.63 20.68 0.15
N THR A 38 -2.63 21.02 -0.66
CA THR A 38 -2.82 21.54 -2.02
C THR A 38 -2.20 20.67 -3.10
N THR A 39 -1.46 19.65 -2.69
CA THR A 39 -0.82 18.69 -3.60
C THR A 39 -0.93 17.29 -3.01
N VAL A 40 -1.29 16.31 -3.82
CA VAL A 40 -1.40 14.90 -3.43
C VAL A 40 -0.56 14.01 -4.34
N VAL A 41 0.04 12.99 -3.75
CA VAL A 41 0.83 11.97 -4.45
C VAL A 41 -0.05 10.73 -4.65
N LEU A 42 -0.19 10.29 -5.89
CA LEU A 42 -1.10 9.24 -6.34
C LEU A 42 -0.37 8.20 -7.20
N GLY A 43 -1.03 7.06 -7.44
CA GLY A 43 -0.43 5.94 -8.17
C GLY A 43 0.54 5.13 -7.31
N ILE A 44 0.43 5.32 -6.00
CA ILE A 44 1.21 4.66 -4.95
C ILE A 44 0.76 3.21 -4.74
N ASP A 45 1.39 2.48 -3.81
CA ASP A 45 1.12 1.06 -3.50
C ASP A 45 1.20 0.13 -4.71
N GLY A 46 2.03 0.49 -5.69
CA GLY A 46 2.20 -0.28 -6.91
C GLY A 46 1.01 -0.23 -7.87
N GLY A 47 0.04 0.65 -7.64
CA GLY A 47 -1.23 0.71 -8.38
C GLY A 47 -1.22 1.59 -9.63
N GLY A 48 -0.26 2.47 -9.80
CA GLY A 48 -0.23 3.47 -10.87
C GLY A 48 -0.14 2.88 -12.28
N GLY A 49 -1.02 3.31 -13.18
CA GLY A 49 -0.98 2.92 -14.60
C GLY A 49 0.13 3.62 -15.37
N SER A 50 0.43 3.11 -16.58
CA SER A 50 1.39 3.75 -17.49
C SER A 50 0.79 4.87 -18.35
N ASP A 51 -0.55 5.03 -18.38
CA ASP A 51 -1.23 6.06 -19.16
C ASP A 51 -1.31 7.41 -18.41
N VAL A 52 -0.14 7.89 -17.97
CA VAL A 52 0.00 9.09 -17.14
C VAL A 52 -0.45 10.35 -17.88
N ALA A 53 -0.05 10.49 -19.15
CA ALA A 53 -0.44 11.63 -19.98
C ALA A 53 -1.95 11.70 -20.18
N HIS A 54 -2.63 10.55 -20.34
CA HIS A 54 -4.08 10.49 -20.47
C HIS A 54 -4.77 10.99 -19.19
N ARG A 55 -4.27 10.56 -18.02
CA ARG A 55 -4.80 10.99 -16.72
C ARG A 55 -4.61 12.48 -16.50
N PHE A 56 -3.42 13.02 -16.80
CA PHE A 56 -3.20 14.48 -16.77
C PHE A 56 -4.08 15.24 -17.75
N GLN A 57 -4.35 14.70 -18.93
CA GLN A 57 -5.26 15.33 -19.88
C GLN A 57 -6.70 15.37 -19.36
N GLY A 58 -7.17 14.29 -18.72
CA GLY A 58 -8.47 14.25 -18.03
C GLY A 58 -8.58 15.37 -16.99
N TRP A 59 -7.60 15.49 -16.10
CA TRP A 59 -7.56 16.54 -15.08
C TRP A 59 -7.54 17.96 -15.64
N ARG A 60 -6.84 18.19 -16.75
CA ARG A 60 -6.85 19.50 -17.43
C ARG A 60 -8.21 19.82 -18.07
N THR A 61 -8.88 18.80 -18.58
CA THR A 61 -10.19 18.98 -19.26
C THR A 61 -11.31 19.19 -18.26
N ASP A 62 -11.32 18.39 -17.21
CA ASP A 62 -12.42 18.36 -16.24
C ASP A 62 -12.20 19.35 -15.07
N GLY A 63 -10.96 19.74 -14.84
CA GLY A 63 -10.52 20.52 -13.68
C GLY A 63 -10.38 19.66 -12.42
N ILE A 64 -9.38 19.95 -11.62
CA ILE A 64 -9.18 19.34 -10.29
C ILE A 64 -8.89 20.44 -9.27
N GLY A 65 -9.30 20.25 -8.02
CA GLY A 65 -9.08 21.21 -6.93
C GLY A 65 -7.69 21.23 -6.35
N LEU A 66 -6.89 20.17 -6.57
CA LEU A 66 -5.55 19.97 -6.04
C LEU A 66 -4.53 19.83 -7.17
N ASN A 67 -3.24 19.97 -6.84
CA ASN A 67 -2.19 19.49 -7.73
C ASN A 67 -2.02 17.98 -7.52
N GLY A 68 -1.84 17.22 -8.59
CA GLY A 68 -1.62 15.78 -8.55
C GLY A 68 -0.23 15.40 -9.06
N ILE A 69 0.44 14.53 -8.31
CA ILE A 69 1.68 13.86 -8.68
C ILE A 69 1.34 12.39 -8.95
N LEU A 70 1.88 11.79 -10.00
CA LEU A 70 1.61 10.40 -10.36
C LEU A 70 2.88 9.56 -10.34
N PHE A 71 2.76 8.34 -9.82
CA PHE A 71 3.76 7.28 -9.93
C PHE A 71 3.28 6.21 -10.91
N VAL A 72 4.22 5.53 -11.58
CA VAL A 72 3.95 4.28 -12.30
C VAL A 72 4.13 3.10 -11.34
N GLY A 73 3.20 2.15 -11.38
CA GLY A 73 3.13 1.07 -10.39
C GLY A 73 3.72 -0.24 -10.89
N HIS A 74 4.60 -0.86 -10.10
CA HIS A 74 5.12 -2.20 -10.30
C HIS A 74 3.99 -3.25 -10.36
N GLY A 75 3.05 -3.23 -9.39
CA GLY A 75 1.92 -4.14 -9.36
C GLY A 75 1.00 -4.00 -10.57
N ALA A 76 0.84 -2.77 -11.10
CA ALA A 76 0.10 -2.52 -12.33
C ALA A 76 0.84 -3.06 -13.57
N ALA A 77 2.16 -2.86 -13.66
CA ALA A 77 2.99 -3.44 -14.72
C ALA A 77 2.88 -4.97 -14.73
N ARG A 78 3.08 -5.59 -13.56
CA ARG A 78 3.00 -7.03 -13.39
C ARG A 78 1.62 -7.59 -13.76
N ARG A 79 0.55 -6.93 -13.30
CA ARG A 79 -0.84 -7.32 -13.62
C ARG A 79 -1.14 -7.23 -15.11
N SER A 80 -0.63 -6.21 -15.79
CA SER A 80 -0.87 -6.01 -17.23
C SER A 80 -0.17 -7.06 -18.10
N VAL A 81 0.95 -7.63 -17.64
CA VAL A 81 1.78 -8.58 -18.39
C VAL A 81 1.52 -10.03 -17.97
N MET A 82 1.44 -10.28 -16.68
CA MET A 82 1.39 -11.63 -16.09
C MET A 82 0.09 -11.93 -15.35
N GLY A 83 -0.81 -10.95 -15.21
CA GLY A 83 -2.01 -11.13 -14.36
C GLY A 83 -1.64 -11.31 -12.89
N SER A 84 -2.17 -12.33 -12.25
CA SER A 84 -1.92 -12.65 -10.82
C SER A 84 -1.13 -13.97 -10.67
N GLU A 85 -0.28 -14.28 -11.62
CA GLU A 85 0.56 -15.49 -11.57
C GLU A 85 1.62 -15.39 -10.47
N ASN A 86 1.74 -16.47 -9.67
CA ASN A 86 2.77 -16.59 -8.62
C ASN A 86 4.01 -17.29 -9.19
N ARG A 87 4.77 -16.57 -9.98
CA ARG A 87 6.05 -17.00 -10.56
C ARG A 87 6.91 -15.79 -10.94
N ALA A 88 8.18 -16.01 -11.18
CA ALA A 88 9.04 -15.00 -11.79
C ALA A 88 8.60 -14.70 -13.25
N PRO A 89 8.85 -13.49 -13.76
CA PRO A 89 8.62 -13.17 -15.17
C PRO A 89 9.61 -13.90 -16.08
N GLU A 90 9.15 -14.27 -17.26
CA GLU A 90 10.00 -14.66 -18.37
C GLU A 90 10.73 -13.43 -18.93
N SER A 91 11.78 -13.62 -19.77
CA SER A 91 12.56 -12.49 -20.30
C SER A 91 11.72 -11.48 -21.10
N ASP A 92 10.79 -11.94 -21.92
CA ASP A 92 9.91 -11.08 -22.71
C ASP A 92 8.85 -10.38 -21.84
N GLU A 93 8.39 -11.04 -20.79
CA GLU A 93 7.50 -10.43 -19.80
C GLU A 93 8.22 -9.33 -19.01
N MET A 94 9.48 -9.56 -18.61
CA MET A 94 10.30 -8.54 -17.94
C MET A 94 10.51 -7.34 -18.86
N GLU A 95 10.84 -7.53 -20.13
CA GLU A 95 10.99 -6.42 -21.09
C GLU A 95 9.65 -5.68 -21.31
N ALA A 96 8.52 -6.38 -21.31
CA ALA A 96 7.21 -5.73 -21.38
C ALA A 96 6.90 -4.90 -20.13
N MET A 97 7.25 -5.36 -18.93
CA MET A 97 7.12 -4.58 -17.69
C MET A 97 8.06 -3.37 -17.68
N LYS A 98 9.30 -3.51 -18.16
CA LYS A 98 10.23 -2.38 -18.35
C LYS A 98 9.66 -1.34 -19.32
N ALA A 99 9.05 -1.78 -20.42
CA ALA A 99 8.39 -0.90 -21.37
C ALA A 99 7.19 -0.16 -20.74
N PHE A 100 6.43 -0.83 -19.86
CA PHE A 100 5.34 -0.23 -19.10
C PHE A 100 5.86 0.90 -18.19
N VAL A 101 6.93 0.64 -17.43
CA VAL A 101 7.55 1.65 -16.56
C VAL A 101 8.08 2.82 -17.40
N ARG A 102 8.83 2.52 -18.47
CA ARG A 102 9.40 3.56 -19.35
C ARG A 102 8.32 4.47 -19.92
N LYS A 103 7.19 3.90 -20.39
CA LYS A 103 6.06 4.67 -20.89
C LYS A 103 5.52 5.63 -19.83
N GLY A 104 5.27 5.16 -18.60
CA GLY A 104 4.79 6.01 -17.51
C GLY A 104 5.74 7.15 -17.18
N MET A 105 7.04 6.87 -17.15
CA MET A 105 8.09 7.87 -16.91
C MET A 105 8.19 8.90 -18.04
N ASP A 106 8.14 8.47 -19.31
CA ASP A 106 8.11 9.35 -20.48
C ASP A 106 6.90 10.28 -20.48
N GLU A 107 5.79 9.83 -19.94
CA GLU A 107 4.54 10.59 -19.84
C GLU A 107 4.46 11.50 -18.61
N GLY A 108 5.47 11.48 -17.74
CA GLY A 108 5.64 12.42 -16.64
C GLY A 108 5.35 11.85 -15.25
N ALA A 109 5.44 10.54 -15.06
CA ALA A 109 5.45 9.97 -13.72
C ALA A 109 6.70 10.41 -12.94
N PHE A 110 6.56 10.55 -11.62
CA PHE A 110 7.64 10.98 -10.71
C PHE A 110 8.56 9.84 -10.28
N GLY A 111 8.22 8.61 -10.60
CA GLY A 111 9.02 7.45 -10.26
C GLY A 111 8.23 6.15 -10.28
N LEU A 112 8.84 5.11 -9.72
CA LEU A 112 8.25 3.78 -9.56
C LEU A 112 7.67 3.62 -8.15
N SER A 113 6.42 3.13 -8.08
CA SER A 113 5.82 2.73 -6.81
C SER A 113 5.64 1.20 -6.74
N THR A 114 5.87 0.63 -5.56
CA THR A 114 5.59 -0.78 -5.28
C THR A 114 4.57 -0.94 -4.16
N GLY A 115 3.84 -2.05 -4.18
CA GLY A 115 3.02 -2.54 -3.09
C GLY A 115 3.30 -4.03 -2.94
N LEU A 116 4.43 -4.35 -2.30
CA LEU A 116 4.93 -5.73 -2.20
C LEU A 116 4.14 -6.59 -1.20
N PHE A 117 3.29 -5.96 -0.42
CA PHE A 117 2.27 -6.63 0.41
C PHE A 117 1.09 -7.16 -0.41
N TYR A 118 0.78 -6.54 -1.55
CA TYR A 118 -0.42 -6.84 -2.33
C TYR A 118 -0.14 -7.78 -3.50
N VAL A 119 -1.12 -8.65 -3.83
CA VAL A 119 -1.10 -9.42 -5.07
C VAL A 119 -1.31 -8.48 -6.27
N PRO A 120 -0.49 -8.58 -7.34
CA PRO A 120 0.57 -9.57 -7.60
C PRO A 120 1.97 -9.15 -7.13
N GLY A 121 2.15 -7.98 -6.52
CA GLY A 121 3.46 -7.47 -6.08
C GLY A 121 4.17 -8.42 -5.10
N THR A 122 3.42 -9.09 -4.23
CA THR A 122 3.94 -10.04 -3.23
C THR A 122 4.69 -11.23 -3.84
N TYR A 123 4.43 -11.56 -5.10
CA TYR A 123 5.10 -12.65 -5.81
C TYR A 123 6.43 -12.25 -6.45
N ALA A 124 6.75 -10.96 -6.44
CA ALA A 124 7.99 -10.46 -7.02
C ALA A 124 9.21 -10.78 -6.15
N THR A 125 10.32 -11.07 -6.79
CA THR A 125 11.63 -11.08 -6.14
C THR A 125 12.17 -9.66 -5.99
N THR A 126 13.10 -9.45 -5.06
CA THR A 126 13.76 -8.16 -4.90
C THR A 126 14.50 -7.76 -6.19
N GLU A 127 15.11 -8.73 -6.88
CA GLU A 127 15.84 -8.53 -8.14
C GLU A 127 14.92 -8.02 -9.27
N GLU A 128 13.68 -8.56 -9.36
CA GLU A 128 12.67 -8.06 -10.30
C GLU A 128 12.39 -6.57 -10.08
N VAL A 129 12.19 -6.17 -8.82
CA VAL A 129 11.91 -4.78 -8.47
C VAL A 129 13.12 -3.89 -8.77
N ILE A 130 14.34 -4.34 -8.44
CA ILE A 130 15.57 -3.61 -8.74
C ILE A 130 15.73 -3.38 -10.25
N GLU A 131 15.43 -4.36 -11.10
CA GLU A 131 15.49 -4.19 -12.56
C GLU A 131 14.52 -3.10 -13.05
N LEU A 132 13.29 -3.06 -12.53
CA LEU A 132 12.31 -2.04 -12.90
C LEU A 132 12.65 -0.67 -12.30
N ALA A 133 13.19 -0.63 -11.09
CA ALA A 133 13.65 0.59 -10.45
C ALA A 133 14.83 1.24 -11.22
N ARG A 134 15.74 0.43 -11.75
CA ARG A 134 16.82 0.92 -12.64
C ARG A 134 16.30 1.56 -13.92
N VAL A 135 15.16 1.10 -14.45
CA VAL A 135 14.50 1.78 -15.57
C VAL A 135 14.02 3.16 -15.14
N ALA A 136 13.32 3.26 -14.01
CA ALA A 136 12.86 4.57 -13.51
C ALA A 136 14.04 5.52 -13.20
N ALA A 137 15.20 4.99 -12.79
CA ALA A 137 16.40 5.77 -12.50
C ALA A 137 17.03 6.42 -13.74
N GLU A 138 16.60 6.08 -14.96
CA GLU A 138 17.01 6.78 -16.18
C GLU A 138 16.53 8.25 -16.22
N TRP A 139 15.53 8.62 -15.40
CA TRP A 139 15.00 9.99 -15.27
C TRP A 139 15.57 10.68 -14.03
N GLU A 140 16.17 11.86 -14.25
CA GLU A 140 16.75 12.65 -13.16
C GLU A 140 15.68 13.02 -12.11
N GLY A 141 15.99 12.77 -10.85
CA GLY A 141 15.11 13.08 -9.71
C GLY A 141 14.01 12.06 -9.45
N ALA A 142 13.96 10.95 -10.20
CA ALA A 142 12.99 9.89 -9.97
C ALA A 142 13.08 9.31 -8.54
N ILE A 143 11.96 8.83 -8.05
CA ILE A 143 11.78 8.33 -6.69
C ILE A 143 11.32 6.87 -6.75
N TYR A 144 11.76 6.05 -5.81
CA TYR A 144 11.18 4.76 -5.48
C TYR A 144 10.28 4.91 -4.26
N ASP A 145 8.97 4.84 -4.46
CA ASP A 145 7.96 4.82 -3.40
C ASP A 145 7.55 3.38 -3.10
N THR A 146 7.33 3.03 -1.83
CA THR A 146 6.99 1.65 -1.48
C THR A 146 6.04 1.52 -0.31
N HIS A 147 4.89 0.84 -0.53
CA HIS A 147 4.28 0.00 0.48
C HIS A 147 5.13 -1.26 0.55
N ASP A 148 5.94 -1.38 1.57
CA ASP A 148 6.91 -2.45 1.71
C ASP A 148 6.24 -3.82 1.92
N ARG A 149 7.03 -4.88 1.88
CA ARG A 149 6.50 -6.26 1.81
C ARG A 149 5.80 -6.69 3.09
N ASP A 150 6.32 -6.28 4.24
CA ASP A 150 5.79 -6.69 5.55
C ASP A 150 6.01 -5.60 6.60
N LEU A 151 4.94 -4.92 6.97
CA LEU A 151 4.95 -3.89 8.01
C LEU A 151 5.06 -4.48 9.44
N GLY A 152 5.31 -5.78 9.56
CA GLY A 152 5.53 -6.48 10.82
C GLY A 152 4.43 -7.44 11.23
N ALA A 153 3.46 -7.72 10.34
CA ALA A 153 2.45 -8.72 10.59
C ALA A 153 2.98 -10.17 10.56
N VAL A 154 4.16 -10.39 10.01
CA VAL A 154 4.97 -11.63 10.04
C VAL A 154 4.35 -12.85 9.36
N TYR A 155 3.06 -12.84 9.05
CA TYR A 155 2.41 -13.97 8.39
C TYR A 155 2.69 -13.97 6.89
N GLN A 156 3.27 -15.04 6.38
CA GLN A 156 3.74 -15.21 4.99
C GLN A 156 4.79 -14.18 4.55
N GLY A 157 5.12 -13.24 5.39
CA GLY A 157 6.09 -12.20 5.13
C GLY A 157 7.50 -12.57 5.60
N VAL A 158 8.39 -11.62 5.37
CA VAL A 158 9.80 -11.71 5.80
C VAL A 158 10.03 -11.10 7.19
N GLY A 159 9.00 -10.45 7.75
CA GLY A 159 9.09 -9.64 8.95
C GLY A 159 9.52 -8.20 8.67
N TYR A 160 9.24 -7.31 9.62
CA TYR A 160 9.49 -5.88 9.47
C TYR A 160 10.94 -5.56 9.09
N ASP A 161 11.88 -6.10 9.84
CA ASP A 161 13.30 -5.76 9.69
C ASP A 161 13.80 -6.07 8.27
N ALA A 162 13.55 -7.29 7.78
CA ALA A 162 13.98 -7.71 6.45
C ALA A 162 13.19 -6.98 5.32
N SER A 163 11.94 -6.60 5.56
CA SER A 163 11.14 -5.82 4.62
C SER A 163 11.70 -4.41 4.43
N VAL A 164 12.09 -3.75 5.52
CA VAL A 164 12.74 -2.44 5.46
C VAL A 164 14.11 -2.52 4.77
N GLU A 165 14.90 -3.54 5.10
CA GLU A 165 16.20 -3.77 4.45
C GLU A 165 16.04 -4.04 2.95
N GLU A 166 15.01 -4.79 2.52
CA GLU A 166 14.68 -5.01 1.11
C GLU A 166 14.44 -3.70 0.39
N ALA A 167 13.58 -2.84 0.93
CA ALA A 167 13.24 -1.56 0.30
C ALA A 167 14.46 -0.61 0.21
N ILE A 168 15.29 -0.56 1.26
CA ILE A 168 16.55 0.20 1.25
C ILE A 168 17.51 -0.35 0.19
N ARG A 169 17.65 -1.68 0.10
CA ARG A 169 18.48 -2.36 -0.91
C ARG A 169 18.03 -2.02 -2.34
N ILE A 170 16.71 -1.99 -2.59
CA ILE A 170 16.17 -1.61 -3.90
C ILE A 170 16.62 -0.20 -4.28
N GLY A 171 16.50 0.76 -3.36
CA GLY A 171 16.99 2.13 -3.57
C GLY A 171 18.49 2.20 -3.79
N GLU A 172 19.27 1.53 -2.95
CA GLU A 172 20.74 1.52 -3.01
C GLU A 172 21.25 0.93 -4.34
N GLU A 173 20.68 -0.19 -4.80
CA GLU A 173 21.10 -0.85 -6.04
C GLU A 173 20.55 -0.20 -7.32
N SER A 174 19.44 0.52 -7.24
CA SER A 174 18.89 1.26 -8.39
C SER A 174 19.40 2.70 -8.48
N GLY A 175 19.91 3.26 -7.39
CA GLY A 175 20.33 4.66 -7.28
C GLY A 175 19.17 5.63 -7.08
N LEU A 176 17.95 5.13 -6.78
CA LEU A 176 16.78 5.95 -6.50
C LEU A 176 16.72 6.36 -5.03
N ARG A 177 16.14 7.54 -4.77
CA ARG A 177 15.67 7.91 -3.43
C ARG A 177 14.54 6.97 -3.04
N VAL A 178 14.56 6.50 -1.79
CA VAL A 178 13.48 5.69 -1.23
C VAL A 178 12.51 6.57 -0.47
N VAL A 179 11.22 6.39 -0.71
CA VAL A 179 10.15 6.93 0.12
C VAL A 179 9.31 5.76 0.60
N PHE A 180 9.37 5.50 1.91
CA PHE A 180 8.44 4.54 2.51
C PHE A 180 7.06 5.17 2.65
N SER A 181 6.05 4.49 2.14
CA SER A 181 4.64 4.78 2.39
C SER A 181 4.27 4.42 3.83
N HIS A 182 3.45 5.22 4.50
CA HIS A 182 2.86 4.95 5.83
C HIS A 182 3.80 4.17 6.80
N TYR A 183 5.07 4.58 6.87
CA TYR A 183 6.15 3.93 7.62
C TYR A 183 5.86 3.84 9.12
N ASN A 184 5.56 2.65 9.60
CA ASN A 184 5.35 2.35 11.01
C ASN A 184 5.45 0.82 11.21
N LEU A 185 5.50 0.39 12.47
CA LEU A 185 5.58 -1.02 12.84
C LEU A 185 4.20 -1.53 13.24
N GLN A 186 3.69 -2.55 12.55
CA GLN A 186 2.38 -3.15 12.80
C GLN A 186 2.43 -4.29 13.82
N GLY A 187 1.35 -4.39 14.60
CA GLY A 187 1.10 -5.49 15.50
C GLY A 187 1.67 -5.31 16.91
N ALA A 188 0.98 -5.86 17.89
CA ALA A 188 1.30 -5.67 19.31
C ALA A 188 2.72 -6.16 19.71
N HIS A 189 3.28 -7.11 18.98
CA HIS A 189 4.66 -7.58 19.19
C HIS A 189 5.74 -6.56 18.77
N ASN A 190 5.35 -5.53 18.02
CA ASN A 190 6.21 -4.43 17.60
C ASN A 190 5.99 -3.12 18.40
N TYR A 191 5.12 -3.13 19.38
CA TYR A 191 4.92 -1.95 20.23
C TYR A 191 6.20 -1.62 21.01
N GLY A 192 6.53 -0.33 21.10
CA GLY A 192 7.75 0.17 21.73
C GLY A 192 9.05 -0.04 20.92
N ARG A 193 8.97 -0.40 19.63
CA ARG A 193 10.12 -0.59 18.73
C ARG A 193 10.37 0.58 17.78
N GLY A 194 9.81 1.77 18.03
CA GLY A 194 10.00 2.93 17.16
C GLY A 194 11.46 3.29 16.91
N ASP A 195 12.33 3.16 17.93
CA ASP A 195 13.77 3.39 17.79
C ASP A 195 14.44 2.40 16.82
N VAL A 196 13.97 1.16 16.76
CA VAL A 196 14.46 0.16 15.80
C VAL A 196 14.12 0.59 14.37
N GLY A 197 12.87 1.01 14.14
CA GLY A 197 12.44 1.55 12.85
C GLY A 197 13.27 2.78 12.45
N ALA A 198 13.46 3.74 13.36
CA ALA A 198 14.30 4.91 13.11
C ALA A 198 15.75 4.52 12.79
N GLY A 199 16.28 3.50 13.47
CA GLY A 199 17.64 2.99 13.28
C GLY A 199 17.92 2.52 11.85
N PHE A 200 17.03 1.76 11.23
CA PHE A 200 17.20 1.28 9.83
C PHE A 200 17.37 2.45 8.85
N VAL A 201 16.52 3.46 8.95
CA VAL A 201 16.58 4.63 8.07
C VAL A 201 17.83 5.46 8.36
N ASN A 202 18.14 5.72 9.62
CA ASN A 202 19.31 6.49 10.02
C ASN A 202 20.62 5.82 9.58
N ASP A 203 20.74 4.50 9.70
CA ASP A 203 21.89 3.73 9.24
C ASP A 203 22.04 3.75 7.71
N ALA A 204 20.93 3.64 6.96
CA ALA A 204 20.95 3.78 5.51
C ALA A 204 21.41 5.18 5.09
N ARG A 205 20.85 6.22 5.70
CA ARG A 205 21.25 7.62 5.44
C ARG A 205 22.71 7.90 5.80
N ALA A 206 23.22 7.30 6.87
CA ALA A 206 24.63 7.41 7.25
C ALA A 206 25.59 6.77 6.22
N ARG A 207 25.10 5.76 5.46
CA ARG A 207 25.83 5.16 4.31
C ARG A 207 25.67 5.95 3.02
N GLY A 208 24.87 7.01 2.99
CA GLY A 208 24.65 7.86 1.82
C GLY A 208 23.44 7.47 0.97
N VAL A 209 22.59 6.54 1.42
CA VAL A 209 21.33 6.23 0.74
C VAL A 209 20.30 7.30 1.09
N GLU A 210 19.67 7.92 0.09
CA GLU A 210 18.61 8.90 0.32
C GLU A 210 17.30 8.18 0.67
N VAL A 211 16.98 8.08 1.97
CA VAL A 211 15.75 7.47 2.47
C VAL A 211 14.89 8.52 3.16
N TRP A 212 13.63 8.56 2.81
CA TRP A 212 12.56 9.34 3.40
C TRP A 212 11.40 8.42 3.72
N ALA A 213 10.51 8.84 4.60
CA ALA A 213 9.30 8.10 4.91
C ALA A 213 8.13 9.05 5.15
N ALA A 214 6.93 8.57 4.89
CA ALA A 214 5.70 9.24 5.28
C ALA A 214 4.95 8.36 6.29
N HIS A 215 4.27 8.97 7.26
CA HIS A 215 3.38 8.23 8.13
C HIS A 215 2.10 9.02 8.45
N HIS A 216 1.06 8.31 8.81
CA HIS A 216 -0.19 8.86 9.30
C HIS A 216 -0.29 8.71 10.84
N PRO A 217 -1.06 9.57 11.53
CA PRO A 217 -1.14 9.55 12.99
C PRO A 217 -2.13 8.52 13.56
N TYR A 218 -2.74 7.70 12.70
CA TYR A 218 -3.80 6.77 13.11
C TYR A 218 -3.24 5.52 13.79
N THR A 219 -4.01 4.92 14.71
CA THR A 219 -3.71 3.61 15.30
C THR A 219 -4.32 2.46 14.54
N ALA A 220 -5.20 2.76 13.58
CA ALA A 220 -5.82 1.79 12.68
C ALA A 220 -5.28 1.97 11.26
N THR A 221 -5.36 0.92 10.46
CA THR A 221 -5.09 0.96 9.03
C THR A 221 -6.28 0.41 8.24
N GLN A 222 -6.45 0.85 7.01
CA GLN A 222 -7.49 0.37 6.11
C GLN A 222 -6.87 -0.36 4.92
N SER A 223 -7.49 -1.46 4.54
CA SER A 223 -7.22 -2.18 3.30
C SER A 223 -8.45 -3.02 2.93
N ASN A 224 -8.25 -4.20 2.42
CA ASN A 224 -9.33 -5.08 2.02
C ASN A 224 -9.27 -6.45 2.73
N LEU A 225 -10.44 -7.08 2.88
CA LEU A 225 -10.60 -8.33 3.60
C LEU A 225 -9.70 -9.44 3.05
N ARG A 226 -9.59 -9.56 1.71
CA ARG A 226 -8.74 -10.58 1.08
C ARG A 226 -7.28 -10.45 1.54
N SER A 227 -6.71 -9.25 1.45
CA SER A 227 -5.29 -9.01 1.77
C SER A 227 -4.98 -9.22 3.25
N TYR A 228 -5.97 -9.04 4.14
CA TYR A 228 -5.78 -9.25 5.57
C TYR A 228 -6.01 -10.67 6.05
N THR A 229 -6.71 -11.50 5.26
CA THR A 229 -7.23 -12.77 5.80
C THR A 229 -7.01 -13.99 4.90
N ILE A 230 -6.68 -13.80 3.63
CA ILE A 230 -6.46 -14.90 2.68
C ILE A 230 -4.97 -15.03 2.36
N PRO A 231 -4.39 -16.21 2.55
CA PRO A 231 -3.00 -16.46 2.19
C PRO A 231 -2.74 -16.21 0.70
N ASP A 232 -1.58 -15.61 0.37
CA ASP A 232 -1.24 -15.16 -0.98
C ASP A 232 -1.28 -16.31 -2.01
N TRP A 233 -0.84 -17.51 -1.64
CA TRP A 233 -0.90 -18.68 -2.53
C TRP A 233 -2.35 -18.99 -2.96
N ALA A 234 -3.32 -18.75 -2.08
CA ALA A 234 -4.74 -19.00 -2.39
C ALA A 234 -5.32 -17.98 -3.37
N ALA A 235 -4.74 -16.78 -3.45
CA ALA A 235 -5.11 -15.72 -4.39
C ALA A 235 -4.36 -15.81 -5.75
N ALA A 236 -3.37 -16.70 -5.88
CA ALA A 236 -2.64 -16.89 -7.11
C ALA A 236 -3.56 -17.35 -8.26
N GLY A 237 -3.37 -16.79 -9.45
CA GLY A 237 -4.20 -17.04 -10.62
C GLY A 237 -5.48 -16.18 -10.68
N GLY A 238 -5.70 -15.31 -9.68
CA GLY A 238 -6.82 -14.35 -9.69
C GLY A 238 -8.05 -14.79 -8.92
N TRP A 239 -9.09 -13.96 -9.02
CA TRP A 239 -10.30 -14.07 -8.19
C TRP A 239 -11.07 -15.38 -8.40
N GLU A 240 -11.29 -15.76 -9.64
CA GLU A 240 -12.04 -16.99 -9.97
C GLU A 240 -11.32 -18.25 -9.45
N GLU A 241 -9.98 -18.25 -9.54
CA GLU A 241 -9.17 -19.34 -9.04
C GLU A 241 -9.19 -19.42 -7.52
N MET A 242 -9.14 -18.29 -6.84
CA MET A 242 -9.30 -18.22 -5.39
C MET A 242 -10.65 -18.80 -4.95
N VAL A 243 -11.75 -18.40 -5.59
CA VAL A 243 -13.10 -18.92 -5.29
C VAL A 243 -13.19 -20.41 -5.54
N ARG A 244 -12.57 -20.94 -6.61
CA ARG A 244 -12.50 -22.40 -6.85
C ARG A 244 -11.77 -23.14 -5.73
N ARG A 245 -10.71 -22.55 -5.16
CA ARG A 245 -10.00 -23.12 -4.00
C ARG A 245 -10.87 -23.13 -2.73
N PHE A 246 -11.83 -22.23 -2.61
CA PHE A 246 -12.82 -22.25 -1.51
C PHE A 246 -13.78 -23.44 -1.63
N ASP A 247 -14.04 -23.97 -2.84
CA ASP A 247 -14.93 -25.09 -3.09
C ASP A 247 -14.24 -26.45 -2.95
N SER A 248 -12.91 -26.50 -3.03
CA SER A 248 -12.15 -27.73 -2.86
C SER A 248 -11.92 -28.01 -1.37
N PRO A 249 -12.40 -29.17 -0.83
CA PRO A 249 -12.30 -29.47 0.59
C PRO A 249 -10.89 -29.36 1.16
N ASP A 250 -9.89 -29.84 0.41
CA ASP A 250 -8.48 -29.84 0.87
C ASP A 250 -7.94 -28.42 1.00
N THR A 251 -8.10 -27.59 -0.06
CA THR A 251 -7.64 -26.21 -0.02
C THR A 251 -8.48 -25.32 0.88
N ALA A 252 -9.79 -25.54 0.95
CA ALA A 252 -10.66 -24.80 1.86
C ALA A 252 -10.26 -24.97 3.33
N THR A 253 -9.95 -26.22 3.75
CA THR A 253 -9.47 -26.50 5.10
C THR A 253 -8.14 -25.81 5.42
N LEU A 254 -7.21 -25.82 4.47
CA LEU A 254 -5.93 -25.15 4.63
C LEU A 254 -6.10 -23.63 4.71
N ILE A 255 -6.89 -23.04 3.82
CA ILE A 255 -7.19 -21.61 3.83
C ILE A 255 -7.83 -21.21 5.16
N GLU A 256 -8.81 -21.95 5.68
CA GLU A 256 -9.42 -21.66 6.98
C GLU A 256 -8.39 -21.69 8.12
N ALA A 257 -7.51 -22.69 8.14
CA ALA A 257 -6.47 -22.81 9.16
C ALA A 257 -5.47 -21.63 9.12
N GLU A 258 -5.04 -21.23 7.92
CA GLU A 258 -4.14 -20.10 7.77
C GLU A 258 -4.83 -18.76 8.04
N THR A 259 -6.10 -18.61 7.68
CA THR A 259 -6.92 -17.45 8.04
C THR A 259 -7.03 -17.26 9.56
N VAL A 260 -7.12 -18.35 10.35
CA VAL A 260 -7.09 -18.25 11.82
C VAL A 260 -5.81 -17.57 12.31
N GLU A 261 -4.67 -17.93 11.74
CA GLU A 261 -3.39 -17.35 12.13
C GLU A 261 -3.26 -15.90 11.68
N MET A 262 -3.71 -15.58 10.46
CA MET A 262 -3.74 -14.18 9.97
C MET A 262 -4.62 -13.30 10.87
N LEU A 263 -5.78 -13.79 11.27
CA LEU A 263 -6.67 -13.08 12.20
C LEU A 263 -6.01 -12.90 13.58
N ARG A 264 -5.34 -13.93 14.11
CA ARG A 264 -4.65 -13.87 15.39
C ARG A 264 -3.58 -12.78 15.43
N ILE A 265 -2.76 -12.68 14.38
CA ILE A 265 -1.70 -11.67 14.27
C ILE A 265 -2.28 -10.25 14.23
N ARG A 266 -3.45 -10.08 13.64
CA ARG A 266 -4.17 -8.80 13.54
C ARG A 266 -5.00 -8.45 14.76
N GLY A 267 -4.91 -9.23 15.85
CA GLY A 267 -5.60 -9.00 17.11
C GLY A 267 -6.98 -9.63 17.21
N GLY A 268 -7.37 -10.48 16.27
CA GLY A 268 -8.65 -11.20 16.25
C GLY A 268 -9.71 -10.60 15.32
N PRO A 269 -10.79 -11.34 15.06
CA PRO A 269 -11.87 -10.89 14.16
C PRO A 269 -12.64 -9.67 14.69
N GLU A 270 -12.58 -9.40 15.99
CA GLU A 270 -13.14 -8.21 16.64
C GLU A 270 -12.37 -6.92 16.32
N LYS A 271 -11.14 -7.04 15.80
CA LYS A 271 -10.32 -5.90 15.36
C LYS A 271 -10.46 -5.57 13.87
N LEU A 272 -11.16 -6.39 13.11
CA LEU A 272 -11.44 -6.11 11.70
C LEU A 272 -12.84 -5.49 11.56
N LEU A 273 -12.90 -4.17 11.38
CA LEU A 273 -14.12 -3.38 11.23
C LEU A 273 -14.39 -3.13 9.73
N PHE A 274 -15.57 -3.51 9.24
CA PHE A 274 -15.94 -3.26 7.85
C PHE A 274 -16.22 -1.80 7.57
N SER A 275 -15.48 -1.24 6.60
CA SER A 275 -15.70 0.06 5.96
C SER A 275 -16.41 -0.09 4.59
N ASP A 276 -17.15 -1.15 4.43
CA ASP A 276 -17.83 -1.55 3.20
C ASP A 276 -19.24 -0.95 3.11
N PRO A 277 -19.73 -0.52 1.93
CA PRO A 277 -21.05 0.08 1.80
C PRO A 277 -22.20 -0.91 1.92
N ARG A 278 -21.96 -2.22 1.86
CA ARG A 278 -23.01 -3.25 2.02
C ARG A 278 -23.62 -3.20 3.43
N PRO A 279 -24.95 -2.97 3.58
CA PRO A 279 -25.57 -2.71 4.90
C PRO A 279 -25.39 -3.82 5.93
N HIS A 280 -25.22 -5.06 5.48
CA HIS A 280 -25.02 -6.20 6.37
C HIS A 280 -23.57 -6.29 6.92
N LEU A 281 -22.62 -5.57 6.31
CA LEU A 281 -21.21 -5.46 6.72
C LEU A 281 -20.93 -4.12 7.41
N SER A 282 -21.42 -3.03 6.85
CA SER A 282 -21.04 -1.65 7.20
C SER A 282 -21.07 -1.39 8.71
N GLY A 283 -19.92 -0.95 9.25
CA GLY A 283 -19.78 -0.56 10.65
C GLY A 283 -19.79 -1.72 11.65
N LYS A 284 -19.72 -2.97 11.18
CA LYS A 284 -19.64 -4.17 12.03
C LYS A 284 -18.22 -4.75 11.98
N THR A 285 -17.83 -5.42 13.06
CA THR A 285 -16.62 -6.23 13.08
C THR A 285 -16.85 -7.56 12.37
N LEU A 286 -15.76 -8.21 11.95
CA LEU A 286 -15.82 -9.55 11.36
C LEU A 286 -16.42 -10.57 12.38
N ALA A 287 -16.15 -10.39 13.67
CA ALA A 287 -16.75 -11.23 14.72
C ALA A 287 -18.29 -11.12 14.72
N GLU A 288 -18.83 -9.89 14.73
CA GLU A 288 -20.29 -9.66 14.69
C GLU A 288 -20.95 -10.20 13.42
N VAL A 289 -20.27 -10.07 12.27
CA VAL A 289 -20.77 -10.61 11.00
C VAL A 289 -20.76 -12.14 11.02
N ALA A 290 -19.68 -12.77 11.49
CA ALA A 290 -19.58 -14.22 11.61
C ALA A 290 -20.65 -14.80 12.54
N ASP A 291 -20.89 -14.17 13.70
CA ASP A 291 -21.95 -14.55 14.64
C ASP A 291 -23.34 -14.45 13.99
N ALA A 292 -23.61 -13.35 13.26
CA ALA A 292 -24.89 -13.18 12.55
C ALA A 292 -25.06 -14.21 11.43
N MET A 293 -23.99 -14.69 10.81
CA MET A 293 -24.00 -15.77 9.81
C MET A 293 -24.06 -17.18 10.44
N GLY A 294 -23.90 -17.30 11.78
CA GLY A 294 -23.87 -18.58 12.51
C GLY A 294 -22.67 -19.46 12.13
N MET A 295 -21.51 -18.86 11.84
CA MET A 295 -20.32 -19.60 11.42
C MET A 295 -19.03 -19.03 12.05
N SER A 296 -17.91 -19.74 11.89
CA SER A 296 -16.61 -19.26 12.33
C SER A 296 -16.13 -18.08 11.46
N ALA A 297 -15.31 -17.19 12.03
CA ALA A 297 -14.78 -16.04 11.31
C ALA A 297 -14.02 -16.42 10.01
N PRO A 298 -13.14 -17.46 9.97
CA PRO A 298 -12.51 -17.88 8.72
C PRO A 298 -13.51 -18.33 7.64
N ARG A 299 -14.58 -18.98 8.06
CA ARG A 299 -15.64 -19.40 7.14
C ARG A 299 -16.46 -18.21 6.65
N ALA A 300 -16.78 -17.27 7.52
CA ALA A 300 -17.45 -16.03 7.14
C ALA A 300 -16.63 -15.23 6.13
N VAL A 301 -15.30 -15.14 6.30
CA VAL A 301 -14.39 -14.53 5.34
C VAL A 301 -14.55 -15.12 3.94
N ARG A 302 -14.55 -16.45 3.81
CA ARG A 302 -14.72 -17.10 2.50
C ARG A 302 -16.07 -16.77 1.87
N GLU A 303 -17.15 -16.83 2.65
CA GLU A 303 -18.49 -16.54 2.14
C GLU A 303 -18.65 -15.07 1.72
N ILE A 304 -18.09 -14.12 2.48
CA ILE A 304 -18.09 -12.70 2.12
C ILE A 304 -17.33 -12.48 0.80
N LEU A 305 -16.17 -13.13 0.66
CA LEU A 305 -15.32 -12.98 -0.53
C LEU A 305 -15.89 -13.64 -1.78
N ARG A 306 -16.86 -14.56 -1.68
CA ARG A 306 -17.62 -15.06 -2.83
C ARG A 306 -18.41 -13.95 -3.53
N ASP A 307 -18.94 -13.01 -2.74
CA ASP A 307 -19.72 -11.88 -3.22
C ASP A 307 -18.86 -10.66 -3.63
N GLY A 308 -17.54 -10.80 -3.55
CA GLY A 308 -16.56 -9.78 -3.84
C GLY A 308 -15.74 -9.34 -2.64
N ASN A 309 -14.70 -8.53 -2.88
CA ASN A 309 -13.87 -8.03 -1.81
C ASN A 309 -14.64 -7.03 -0.92
N ALA A 310 -14.14 -6.78 0.26
CA ALA A 310 -14.71 -5.84 1.22
C ALA A 310 -13.62 -4.92 1.78
N GLY A 311 -13.94 -3.65 1.96
CA GLY A 311 -13.11 -2.72 2.71
C GLY A 311 -13.14 -3.04 4.19
N VAL A 312 -11.98 -3.11 4.82
CA VAL A 312 -11.87 -3.35 6.28
C VAL A 312 -10.78 -2.46 6.89
N MET A 313 -11.06 -2.00 8.09
CA MET A 313 -10.08 -1.35 8.98
C MET A 313 -9.59 -2.37 9.99
N ASN A 314 -8.27 -2.43 10.22
CA ASN A 314 -7.71 -3.17 11.34
C ASN A 314 -7.43 -2.19 12.48
N LEU A 315 -8.21 -2.32 13.55
CA LEU A 315 -8.16 -1.42 14.71
C LEU A 315 -6.97 -1.76 15.61
N ASP A 316 -6.41 -0.73 16.27
CA ASP A 316 -5.31 -0.86 17.23
C ASP A 316 -4.09 -1.64 16.69
N LEU A 317 -3.78 -1.44 15.41
CA LEU A 317 -2.65 -2.11 14.77
C LEU A 317 -1.33 -1.39 15.02
N TYR A 318 -1.36 -0.07 15.19
CA TYR A 318 -0.20 0.77 15.45
C TYR A 318 -0.14 1.28 16.88
N ASP A 319 1.09 1.42 17.39
CA ASP A 319 1.39 1.97 18.70
C ASP A 319 1.62 3.49 18.63
N HIS A 320 0.96 4.24 19.47
CA HIS A 320 1.18 5.68 19.61
C HIS A 320 2.63 6.06 19.94
N GLU A 321 3.32 5.24 20.74
CA GLU A 321 4.70 5.52 21.12
C GLU A 321 5.65 5.33 19.93
N ASN A 322 5.46 4.29 19.11
CA ASN A 322 6.20 4.14 17.85
C ASN A 322 5.98 5.35 16.93
N THR A 323 4.72 5.75 16.76
CA THR A 323 4.36 6.93 15.96
C THR A 323 5.04 8.19 16.48
N ARG A 324 5.05 8.38 17.80
CA ARG A 324 5.69 9.55 18.44
C ARG A 324 7.20 9.59 18.24
N VAL A 325 7.86 8.44 18.35
CA VAL A 325 9.32 8.32 18.12
C VAL A 325 9.65 8.63 16.67
N LEU A 326 8.96 7.97 15.73
CA LEU A 326 9.21 8.16 14.29
C LEU A 326 8.91 9.58 13.82
N ALA A 327 7.87 10.24 14.38
CA ALA A 327 7.50 11.62 14.02
C ALA A 327 8.57 12.67 14.39
N GLN A 328 9.54 12.32 15.23
CA GLN A 328 10.63 13.23 15.62
C GLN A 328 11.80 13.19 14.65
N GLU A 329 11.82 12.21 13.75
CA GLU A 329 12.91 12.04 12.81
C GLU A 329 12.82 13.07 11.66
N PRO A 330 13.94 13.73 11.29
CA PRO A 330 13.94 14.82 10.30
C PRO A 330 13.64 14.36 8.87
N TRP A 331 13.65 13.07 8.61
CA TRP A 331 13.30 12.45 7.33
C TRP A 331 11.84 11.98 7.27
N MET A 332 11.09 12.10 8.36
CA MET A 332 9.69 11.68 8.41
C MET A 332 8.78 12.80 7.90
N MET A 333 7.93 12.47 6.96
CA MET A 333 6.84 13.30 6.46
C MET A 333 5.50 12.84 7.06
N THR A 334 4.49 13.69 6.98
CA THR A 334 3.11 13.31 7.34
C THR A 334 2.31 13.07 6.06
N CYS A 335 1.47 12.04 6.07
CA CYS A 335 0.51 11.76 5.00
C CYS A 335 -0.89 11.52 5.58
N THR A 336 -1.90 11.51 4.71
CA THR A 336 -3.26 11.18 5.12
C THR A 336 -3.56 9.70 4.96
N ASP A 337 -2.95 9.04 4.00
CA ASP A 337 -3.29 7.66 3.58
C ASP A 337 -4.81 7.53 3.25
N GLY A 338 -5.37 8.62 2.66
CA GLY A 338 -6.81 8.80 2.45
C GLY A 338 -7.16 9.38 1.09
#